data_8b9877754fe39dc3724ba77718417f76
#
_entry.id   8b9877754fe39dc3724ba77718417f76
#
_cell.length_a   1.000
_cell.length_b   1.000
_cell.length_c   1.000
_cell.angle_alpha   90.00
_cell.angle_beta   90.00
_cell.angle_gamma   90.00
#
_symmetry.space_group_name_H-M   'P 1'
#
loop_
_entity.id
_entity.type
_entity.pdbx_description
1 polymer ?
#
loop_
_entity_poly.entity_id
_entity_poly.type
_entity_poly.pdbx_seq_one_letter_code
_entity_poly.pdbx_strand_id
1 'polypeptide(L)'
;MVDTAKVMSVYSSIKEKVVQTAPEGFIRFADKKETIGYVRKDIALKLAGTTSDFRLTDVLSFSDATVGSEASRTLALRKAADILGKLNLLPEGVSNELVDIRLSVYDGTYCQAPRNLARVLGLLTTSVRLNAYDAQGDFLLAKRMPEKAIGAGKWDSLAGGLVKASEQPMQALYRELYEESGLTTSEVEITEGARFVQEFAVAEGMVREVVLSFDGRLKAGVKPANQDGSVSEFKSMSTEEALTVATNGDMMYAAAISICESAMRQCGQRIEEKWLHYRGQLNI
;
A
#
# COMPACT_ATOMS: atom_id res chain seq x y z
N MET A 1 23.72 -19.06 1.13
CA MET A 1 22.48 -19.80 0.74
C MET A 1 21.37 -19.24 1.63
N VAL A 2 20.21 -18.89 1.05
CA VAL A 2 19.09 -18.34 1.80
C VAL A 2 18.50 -19.41 2.71
N ASP A 3 18.32 -19.11 4.00
CA ASP A 3 17.62 -19.97 4.95
C ASP A 3 16.10 -19.81 4.75
N THR A 4 15.50 -20.71 3.98
CA THR A 4 14.06 -20.68 3.67
C THR A 4 13.17 -20.90 4.89
N ALA A 5 13.64 -21.60 5.93
CA ALA A 5 12.90 -21.77 7.19
C ALA A 5 12.81 -20.43 7.94
N LYS A 6 13.92 -19.67 7.98
CA LYS A 6 13.94 -18.32 8.56
C LYS A 6 13.05 -17.37 7.76
N VAL A 7 13.07 -17.41 6.41
CA VAL A 7 12.17 -16.62 5.56
C VAL A 7 10.72 -16.89 5.92
N MET A 8 10.32 -18.16 6.01
CA MET A 8 8.94 -18.54 6.32
C MET A 8 8.51 -18.14 7.74
N SER A 9 9.42 -18.20 8.71
CA SER A 9 9.16 -17.74 10.08
C SER A 9 8.88 -16.24 10.12
N VAL A 10 9.73 -15.43 9.46
CA VAL A 10 9.54 -13.96 9.36
C VAL A 10 8.26 -13.64 8.62
N TYR A 11 8.04 -14.27 7.46
CA TYR A 11 6.82 -14.11 6.68
C TYR A 11 5.56 -14.34 7.51
N SER A 12 5.48 -15.48 8.24
CA SER A 12 4.32 -15.82 9.06
C SER A 12 4.05 -14.76 10.14
N SER A 13 5.11 -14.32 10.84
CA SER A 13 5.02 -13.28 11.86
C SER A 13 4.52 -11.93 11.31
N ILE A 14 4.95 -11.55 10.10
CA ILE A 14 4.48 -10.31 9.46
C ILE A 14 3.05 -10.47 8.93
N LYS A 15 2.71 -11.62 8.34
CA LYS A 15 1.37 -11.93 7.84
C LYS A 15 0.30 -11.72 8.92
N GLU A 16 0.52 -12.20 10.14
CA GLU A 16 -0.40 -12.01 11.26
C GLU A 16 -0.69 -10.53 11.57
N LYS A 17 0.25 -9.63 11.24
CA LYS A 17 0.12 -8.19 11.43
C LYS A 17 -0.59 -7.47 10.29
N VAL A 18 -0.61 -8.05 9.09
CA VAL A 18 -1.12 -7.41 7.86
C VAL A 18 -2.36 -8.08 7.28
N VAL A 19 -2.81 -9.20 7.83
CA VAL A 19 -4.06 -9.87 7.46
C VAL A 19 -4.97 -9.86 8.68
N GLN A 20 -5.62 -8.73 8.90
CA GLN A 20 -6.46 -8.49 10.07
C GLN A 20 -7.90 -8.19 9.63
N THR A 21 -8.85 -8.54 10.48
CA THR A 21 -10.23 -8.05 10.39
C THR A 21 -10.33 -6.66 11.00
N ALA A 22 -11.33 -5.90 10.58
CA ALA A 22 -11.60 -4.59 11.18
C ALA A 22 -11.86 -4.76 12.69
N PRO A 23 -11.18 -3.97 13.56
CA PRO A 23 -11.32 -4.09 15.00
C PRO A 23 -12.67 -3.58 15.49
N GLU A 24 -12.95 -3.83 16.77
CA GLU A 24 -14.10 -3.24 17.46
C GLU A 24 -14.11 -1.71 17.33
N GLY A 25 -15.29 -1.12 17.17
CA GLY A 25 -15.43 0.33 16.94
C GLY A 25 -15.38 0.75 15.47
N PHE A 26 -15.06 -0.19 14.56
CA PHE A 26 -15.22 0.02 13.12
C PHE A 26 -16.55 -0.53 12.63
N ILE A 27 -17.09 0.10 11.60
CA ILE A 27 -18.27 -0.38 10.88
C ILE A 27 -17.92 -0.52 9.40
N ARG A 28 -18.61 -1.40 8.73
CA ARG A 28 -18.44 -1.61 7.29
C ARG A 28 -18.98 -0.39 6.53
N PHE A 29 -18.21 0.13 5.58
CA PHE A 29 -18.68 1.00 4.53
C PHE A 29 -19.01 0.13 3.33
N ALA A 30 -20.28 0.12 2.88
CA ALA A 30 -20.75 -0.86 1.92
C ALA A 30 -21.61 -0.26 0.81
N ASP A 31 -21.57 -0.87 -0.37
CA ASP A 31 -22.58 -0.74 -1.42
C ASP A 31 -23.27 -2.10 -1.60
N LYS A 32 -24.53 -2.17 -1.23
CA LYS A 32 -25.31 -3.42 -1.19
C LYS A 32 -24.56 -4.50 -0.37
N LYS A 33 -24.07 -5.56 -1.04
CA LYS A 33 -23.32 -6.65 -0.41
C LYS A 33 -21.80 -6.42 -0.42
N GLU A 34 -21.34 -5.50 -1.27
CA GLU A 34 -19.90 -5.25 -1.46
C GLU A 34 -19.34 -4.35 -0.36
N THR A 35 -18.16 -4.68 0.13
CA THR A 35 -17.44 -3.85 1.09
C THR A 35 -16.57 -2.83 0.37
N ILE A 36 -16.90 -1.55 0.51
CA ILE A 36 -16.10 -0.44 -0.01
C ILE A 36 -14.92 -0.18 0.94
N GLY A 37 -15.17 -0.21 2.25
CA GLY A 37 -14.18 0.09 3.27
C GLY A 37 -14.62 -0.30 4.68
N TYR A 38 -13.77 0.09 5.65
CA TYR A 38 -14.06 -0.01 7.08
C TYR A 38 -13.74 1.31 7.74
N VAL A 39 -14.70 1.89 8.40
CA VAL A 39 -14.61 3.24 8.96
C VAL A 39 -14.90 3.24 10.46
N ARG A 40 -14.19 4.03 11.22
CA ARG A 40 -14.49 4.23 12.64
C ARG A 40 -15.93 4.77 12.79
N LYS A 41 -16.65 4.26 13.78
CA LYS A 41 -18.05 4.61 14.02
C LYS A 41 -18.26 6.12 14.24
N ASP A 42 -17.34 6.79 14.94
CA ASP A 42 -17.41 8.23 15.17
C ASP A 42 -17.28 9.04 13.87
N ILE A 43 -16.42 8.61 12.94
CA ILE A 43 -16.29 9.22 11.59
C ILE A 43 -17.56 9.00 10.76
N ALA A 44 -18.09 7.79 10.77
CA ALA A 44 -19.33 7.47 10.05
C ALA A 44 -20.52 8.31 10.53
N LEU A 45 -20.67 8.49 11.85
CA LEU A 45 -21.69 9.35 12.44
C LEU A 45 -21.55 10.81 11.99
N LYS A 46 -20.32 11.32 11.94
CA LYS A 46 -20.05 12.70 11.47
C LYS A 46 -20.41 12.87 10.01
N LEU A 47 -20.02 11.94 9.13
CA LEU A 47 -20.33 12.02 7.70
C LEU A 47 -21.83 11.95 7.46
N ALA A 48 -22.54 10.96 8.02
CA ALA A 48 -23.98 10.82 7.84
C ALA A 48 -24.79 11.97 8.46
N GLY A 49 -24.29 12.60 9.53
CA GLY A 49 -24.92 13.76 10.16
C GLY A 49 -24.63 15.11 9.48
N THR A 50 -23.63 15.17 8.58
CA THR A 50 -23.19 16.45 7.98
C THR A 50 -23.57 16.57 6.51
N THR A 51 -23.72 15.47 5.77
CA THR A 51 -24.06 15.48 4.35
C THR A 51 -25.06 14.39 4.00
N SER A 52 -25.97 14.69 3.06
CA SER A 52 -26.93 13.72 2.52
C SER A 52 -26.30 12.69 1.55
N ASP A 53 -25.01 12.80 1.26
CA ASP A 53 -24.31 11.85 0.39
C ASP A 53 -24.14 10.47 1.03
N PHE A 54 -24.24 10.38 2.38
CA PHE A 54 -24.08 9.14 3.13
C PHE A 54 -25.31 8.83 3.97
N ARG A 55 -25.57 7.52 4.16
CA ARG A 55 -26.53 6.95 5.11
C ARG A 55 -25.82 6.06 6.10
N LEU A 56 -26.25 6.11 7.35
CA LEU A 56 -25.77 5.25 8.42
C LEU A 56 -26.92 4.45 8.99
N THR A 57 -26.77 3.13 8.95
CA THR A 57 -27.59 2.15 9.66
C THR A 57 -26.66 1.31 10.55
N ASP A 58 -26.63 0.02 10.42
CA ASP A 58 -25.58 -0.89 10.91
C ASP A 58 -24.30 -0.82 10.05
N VAL A 59 -24.41 -0.27 8.85
CA VAL A 59 -23.30 0.03 7.94
C VAL A 59 -23.35 1.49 7.49
N LEU A 60 -22.21 2.07 7.12
CA LEU A 60 -22.16 3.30 6.33
C LEU A 60 -22.40 2.92 4.86
N SER A 61 -23.17 3.71 4.14
CA SER A 61 -23.37 3.53 2.68
C SER A 61 -23.47 4.89 1.98
N PHE A 62 -23.23 4.91 0.68
CA PHE A 62 -23.65 6.04 -0.13
C PHE A 62 -25.19 6.13 -0.14
N SER A 63 -25.74 7.35 -0.26
CA SER A 63 -27.16 7.55 -0.49
C SER A 63 -27.57 7.09 -1.89
N ASP A 64 -28.88 6.87 -2.12
CA ASP A 64 -29.37 6.40 -3.42
C ASP A 64 -29.07 7.39 -4.55
N ALA A 65 -29.00 8.69 -4.24
CA ALA A 65 -28.61 9.74 -5.19
C ALA A 65 -27.10 9.69 -5.53
N THR A 66 -26.27 9.20 -4.63
CA THR A 66 -24.80 9.21 -4.76
C THR A 66 -24.26 7.92 -5.37
N VAL A 67 -24.88 6.77 -5.10
CA VAL A 67 -24.37 5.45 -5.49
C VAL A 67 -24.37 5.20 -7.00
N GLY A 68 -25.16 5.95 -7.78
CA GLY A 68 -25.50 5.66 -9.18
C GLY A 68 -24.35 5.75 -10.18
N SER A 69 -23.27 6.52 -9.91
CA SER A 69 -22.14 6.67 -10.83
C SER A 69 -20.79 6.82 -10.13
N GLU A 70 -19.71 6.50 -10.84
CA GLU A 70 -18.35 6.76 -10.37
C GLU A 70 -18.15 8.24 -10.02
N ALA A 71 -18.62 9.15 -10.88
CA ALA A 71 -18.47 10.60 -10.69
C ALA A 71 -19.18 11.10 -9.42
N SER A 72 -20.41 10.63 -9.15
CA SER A 72 -21.15 11.01 -7.94
C SER A 72 -20.50 10.47 -6.67
N ARG A 73 -20.01 9.22 -6.68
CA ARG A 73 -19.26 8.63 -5.56
C ARG A 73 -17.94 9.37 -5.30
N THR A 74 -17.20 9.71 -6.36
CA THR A 74 -15.96 10.49 -6.27
C THR A 74 -16.23 11.88 -5.69
N LEU A 75 -17.29 12.57 -6.12
CA LEU A 75 -17.67 13.87 -5.57
C LEU A 75 -18.03 13.78 -4.08
N ALA A 76 -18.77 12.74 -3.68
CA ALA A 76 -19.11 12.51 -2.27
C ALA A 76 -17.88 12.28 -1.41
N LEU A 77 -16.89 11.51 -1.90
CA LEU A 77 -15.63 11.31 -1.17
C LEU A 77 -14.78 12.58 -1.08
N ARG A 78 -14.76 13.42 -2.11
CA ARG A 78 -14.10 14.74 -2.01
C ARG A 78 -14.77 15.62 -0.94
N LYS A 79 -16.11 15.69 -0.91
CA LYS A 79 -16.85 16.39 0.15
C LYS A 79 -16.58 15.81 1.53
N ALA A 80 -16.50 14.46 1.65
CA ALA A 80 -16.13 13.82 2.91
C ALA A 80 -14.74 14.25 3.39
N ALA A 81 -13.75 14.34 2.48
CA ALA A 81 -12.42 14.85 2.82
C ALA A 81 -12.47 16.30 3.30
N ASP A 82 -13.22 17.17 2.63
CA ASP A 82 -13.39 18.58 3.05
C ASP A 82 -14.04 18.69 4.43
N ILE A 83 -15.06 17.88 4.71
CA ILE A 83 -15.75 17.84 6.02
C ILE A 83 -14.75 17.38 7.11
N LEU A 84 -14.09 16.27 6.89
CA LEU A 84 -13.15 15.72 7.88
C LEU A 84 -11.90 16.59 8.04
N GLY A 85 -11.43 17.25 7.00
CA GLY A 85 -10.34 18.23 7.06
C GLY A 85 -10.69 19.44 7.92
N LYS A 86 -11.88 20.01 7.77
CA LYS A 86 -12.39 21.12 8.60
C LYS A 86 -12.55 20.73 10.07
N LEU A 87 -12.75 19.45 10.35
CA LEU A 87 -12.87 18.91 11.72
C LEU A 87 -11.53 18.43 12.30
N ASN A 88 -10.40 18.61 11.59
CA ASN A 88 -9.08 18.09 11.94
C ASN A 88 -9.06 16.56 12.17
N LEU A 89 -9.88 15.83 11.41
CA LEU A 89 -9.99 14.37 11.46
C LEU A 89 -9.31 13.68 10.26
N LEU A 90 -8.67 14.47 9.41
CA LEU A 90 -7.93 14.00 8.25
C LEU A 90 -6.45 14.33 8.45
N PRO A 91 -5.56 13.33 8.57
CA PRO A 91 -4.13 13.57 8.72
C PRO A 91 -3.58 14.40 7.56
N GLU A 92 -2.70 15.35 7.86
CA GLU A 92 -2.04 16.23 6.87
C GLU A 92 -3.00 17.13 6.05
N GLY A 93 -4.26 17.30 6.50
CA GLY A 93 -5.26 18.07 5.77
C GLY A 93 -5.82 17.32 4.54
N VAL A 94 -6.47 18.02 3.60
CA VAL A 94 -7.04 17.42 2.40
C VAL A 94 -5.97 17.27 1.32
N SER A 95 -5.68 16.05 0.89
CA SER A 95 -4.77 15.79 -0.22
C SER A 95 -5.42 16.16 -1.56
N ASN A 96 -4.68 16.87 -2.41
CA ASN A 96 -5.08 17.11 -3.80
C ASN A 96 -4.84 15.88 -4.70
N GLU A 97 -4.03 14.92 -4.27
CA GLU A 97 -3.77 13.70 -4.99
C GLU A 97 -4.93 12.73 -4.82
N LEU A 98 -5.44 12.23 -5.93
CA LEU A 98 -6.47 11.19 -5.95
C LEU A 98 -5.86 9.82 -6.19
N VAL A 99 -6.54 8.80 -5.64
CA VAL A 99 -6.25 7.38 -5.88
C VAL A 99 -7.52 6.67 -6.34
N ASP A 100 -7.35 5.66 -7.18
CA ASP A 100 -8.46 4.81 -7.60
C ASP A 100 -8.84 3.85 -6.47
N ILE A 101 -10.13 3.76 -6.20
CA ILE A 101 -10.71 2.86 -5.21
C ILE A 101 -11.34 1.68 -5.93
N ARG A 102 -11.08 0.48 -5.41
CA ARG A 102 -11.58 -0.79 -5.94
C ARG A 102 -12.45 -1.50 -4.90
N LEU A 103 -13.31 -2.40 -5.34
CA LEU A 103 -14.09 -3.26 -4.44
C LEU A 103 -13.34 -4.56 -4.15
N SER A 104 -12.60 -5.06 -5.13
CA SER A 104 -11.71 -6.23 -4.99
C SER A 104 -10.43 -6.07 -5.80
N VAL A 105 -9.51 -7.03 -5.64
CA VAL A 105 -8.24 -7.11 -6.38
C VAL A 105 -8.46 -7.22 -7.89
N TYR A 106 -9.61 -7.74 -8.31
CA TYR A 106 -9.92 -8.06 -9.71
C TYR A 106 -10.76 -7.01 -10.42
N ASP A 107 -11.36 -6.08 -9.65
CA ASP A 107 -12.28 -5.09 -10.20
C ASP A 107 -11.55 -3.88 -10.80
N GLY A 108 -12.21 -3.20 -11.71
CA GLY A 108 -11.84 -1.88 -12.18
C GLY A 108 -12.05 -0.80 -11.11
N THR A 109 -11.85 0.46 -11.49
CA THR A 109 -12.08 1.62 -10.62
C THR A 109 -13.56 1.75 -10.28
N TYR A 110 -13.90 1.71 -9.00
CA TYR A 110 -15.24 1.93 -8.48
C TYR A 110 -15.53 3.43 -8.31
N CYS A 111 -14.56 4.17 -7.80
CA CYS A 111 -14.54 5.64 -7.69
C CYS A 111 -13.12 6.10 -7.37
N GLN A 112 -12.93 7.41 -7.22
CA GLN A 112 -11.67 8.01 -6.79
C GLN A 112 -11.84 8.71 -5.44
N ALA A 113 -10.76 8.77 -4.66
CA ALA A 113 -10.73 9.44 -3.36
C ALA A 113 -9.44 10.23 -3.16
N PRO A 114 -9.45 11.32 -2.38
CA PRO A 114 -8.24 11.91 -1.86
C PRO A 114 -7.39 10.87 -1.12
N ARG A 115 -6.09 10.83 -1.41
CA ARG A 115 -5.15 9.81 -0.94
C ARG A 115 -5.22 9.52 0.57
N ASN A 116 -5.26 10.57 1.38
CA ASN A 116 -5.28 10.41 2.83
C ASN A 116 -6.67 10.05 3.40
N LEU A 117 -7.76 10.36 2.68
CA LEU A 117 -9.11 9.91 3.03
C LEU A 117 -9.24 8.38 2.91
N ALA A 118 -8.55 7.78 1.94
CA ALA A 118 -8.65 6.34 1.68
C ALA A 118 -8.36 5.51 2.94
N ARG A 119 -7.37 5.91 3.74
CA ARG A 119 -7.03 5.22 5.00
C ARG A 119 -8.06 5.47 6.10
N VAL A 120 -8.56 6.71 6.24
CA VAL A 120 -9.57 7.06 7.25
C VAL A 120 -10.87 6.28 7.05
N LEU A 121 -11.23 6.00 5.79
CA LEU A 121 -12.42 5.23 5.43
C LEU A 121 -12.10 3.75 5.13
N GLY A 122 -10.84 3.31 5.26
CA GLY A 122 -10.42 1.93 4.99
C GLY A 122 -10.74 1.47 3.57
N LEU A 123 -10.57 2.37 2.57
CA LEU A 123 -10.84 2.07 1.16
C LEU A 123 -9.72 1.24 0.55
N LEU A 124 -10.06 0.33 -0.37
CA LEU A 124 -9.06 -0.51 -1.03
C LEU A 124 -8.34 0.28 -2.13
N THR A 125 -7.06 0.53 -1.91
CA THR A 125 -6.14 1.22 -2.82
C THR A 125 -5.16 0.24 -3.48
N THR A 126 -4.34 0.72 -4.41
CA THR A 126 -3.26 -0.06 -5.03
C THR A 126 -1.93 0.64 -4.83
N SER A 127 -0.90 -0.11 -4.50
CA SER A 127 0.49 0.37 -4.44
C SER A 127 1.43 -0.50 -5.25
N VAL A 128 2.59 0.06 -5.57
CA VAL A 128 3.71 -0.63 -6.21
C VAL A 128 4.91 -0.66 -5.27
N ARG A 129 5.73 -1.72 -5.35
CA ARG A 129 6.97 -1.90 -4.59
C ARG A 129 8.06 -2.48 -5.46
N LEU A 130 9.28 -1.96 -5.36
CA LEU A 130 10.45 -2.48 -6.04
C LEU A 130 11.46 -3.01 -5.02
N ASN A 131 11.59 -4.33 -4.93
CA ASN A 131 12.72 -4.95 -4.25
C ASN A 131 13.91 -4.90 -5.20
N ALA A 132 14.91 -4.12 -4.87
CA ALA A 132 16.07 -3.99 -5.73
C ALA A 132 17.26 -4.81 -5.19
N TYR A 133 18.07 -5.30 -6.12
CA TYR A 133 19.29 -6.03 -5.83
C TYR A 133 20.49 -5.29 -6.43
N ASP A 134 21.54 -5.19 -5.64
CA ASP A 134 22.83 -4.71 -6.13
C ASP A 134 23.58 -5.77 -6.97
N ALA A 135 24.78 -5.43 -7.41
CA ALA A 135 25.60 -6.34 -8.24
C ALA A 135 26.05 -7.62 -7.49
N GLN A 136 26.05 -7.60 -6.16
CA GLN A 136 26.39 -8.74 -5.30
C GLN A 136 25.17 -9.64 -5.05
N GLY A 137 23.98 -9.16 -5.35
CA GLY A 137 22.71 -9.85 -5.12
C GLY A 137 22.12 -9.58 -3.73
N ASP A 138 22.65 -8.59 -3.02
CA ASP A 138 22.09 -8.10 -1.77
C ASP A 138 20.92 -7.16 -2.01
N PHE A 139 19.95 -7.11 -1.09
CA PHE A 139 18.83 -6.19 -1.15
C PHE A 139 19.30 -4.75 -0.95
N LEU A 140 19.05 -3.89 -1.92
CA LEU A 140 19.25 -2.46 -1.78
C LEU A 140 17.97 -1.83 -1.24
N LEU A 141 18.00 -1.41 0.02
CA LEU A 141 16.87 -0.87 0.76
C LEU A 141 17.00 0.63 0.96
N ALA A 142 15.85 1.28 1.07
CA ALA A 142 15.72 2.70 1.35
C ALA A 142 15.23 2.92 2.79
N LYS A 143 15.84 3.83 3.54
CA LYS A 143 15.39 4.22 4.87
C LYS A 143 14.53 5.46 4.77
N ARG A 144 13.32 5.38 5.26
CA ARG A 144 12.35 6.49 5.24
C ARG A 144 12.83 7.64 6.12
N MET A 145 12.61 8.88 5.68
CA MET A 145 12.91 10.06 6.48
C MET A 145 12.17 10.01 7.83
N PRO A 146 12.81 10.48 8.93
CA PRO A 146 12.18 10.53 10.27
C PRO A 146 10.92 11.39 10.34
N GLU A 147 10.77 12.35 9.43
CA GLU A 147 9.64 13.29 9.37
C GLU A 147 8.41 12.72 8.64
N LYS A 148 8.52 11.52 8.03
CA LYS A 148 7.36 10.89 7.39
C LYS A 148 6.29 10.55 8.42
N ALA A 149 5.05 10.91 8.16
CA ALA A 149 3.90 10.61 9.02
C ALA A 149 3.69 9.10 9.23
N ILE A 150 4.14 8.26 8.27
CA ILE A 150 3.94 6.81 8.30
C ILE A 150 5.29 6.13 8.20
N GLY A 151 5.58 5.23 9.15
CA GLY A 151 6.80 4.43 9.14
C GLY A 151 8.07 5.26 9.19
N ALA A 152 8.08 6.36 9.94
CA ALA A 152 9.23 7.22 10.16
C ALA A 152 10.47 6.40 10.56
N GLY A 153 11.58 6.60 9.86
CA GLY A 153 12.85 5.93 10.11
C GLY A 153 12.89 4.42 9.84
N LYS A 154 11.81 3.81 9.34
CA LYS A 154 11.80 2.39 8.97
C LYS A 154 12.45 2.18 7.61
N TRP A 155 12.99 0.97 7.43
CA TRP A 155 13.45 0.49 6.14
C TRP A 155 12.27 0.11 5.25
N ASP A 156 12.41 0.33 3.96
CA ASP A 156 11.42 0.05 2.92
C ASP A 156 12.10 -0.56 1.69
N SER A 157 11.33 -1.04 0.73
CA SER A 157 11.82 -1.36 -0.61
C SER A 157 12.57 -0.16 -1.22
N LEU A 158 13.38 -0.36 -2.24
CA LEU A 158 14.12 0.73 -2.89
C LEU A 158 13.23 1.87 -3.34
N ALA A 159 12.05 1.53 -3.86
CA ALA A 159 11.02 2.48 -4.25
C ALA A 159 9.63 1.88 -4.03
N GLY A 160 8.65 2.73 -3.72
CA GLY A 160 7.28 2.28 -3.60
C GLY A 160 6.31 3.34 -3.13
N GLY A 161 5.11 3.31 -3.70
CA GLY A 161 4.04 4.23 -3.34
C GLY A 161 2.69 3.86 -3.92
N LEU A 162 1.70 4.68 -3.65
CA LEU A 162 0.35 4.48 -4.17
C LEU A 162 0.29 4.79 -5.66
N VAL A 163 -0.48 3.98 -6.38
CA VAL A 163 -0.87 4.26 -7.76
C VAL A 163 -1.88 5.41 -7.75
N LYS A 164 -1.55 6.51 -8.43
CA LYS A 164 -2.44 7.67 -8.55
C LYS A 164 -3.67 7.33 -9.39
N ALA A 165 -4.71 8.13 -9.24
CA ALA A 165 -5.92 7.95 -10.04
C ALA A 165 -5.60 8.00 -11.53
N SER A 166 -6.12 7.02 -12.27
CA SER A 166 -5.89 6.84 -13.72
C SER A 166 -4.44 6.54 -14.13
N GLU A 167 -3.53 6.35 -13.18
CA GLU A 167 -2.15 5.92 -13.45
C GLU A 167 -2.09 4.39 -13.62
N GLN A 168 -1.30 3.92 -14.57
CA GLN A 168 -1.03 2.47 -14.67
C GLN A 168 0.04 2.05 -13.65
N PRO A 169 -0.02 0.83 -13.08
CA PRO A 169 0.92 0.38 -12.07
C PRO A 169 2.41 0.52 -12.48
N MET A 170 2.73 0.23 -13.73
CA MET A 170 4.12 0.39 -14.21
C MET A 170 4.55 1.85 -14.30
N GLN A 171 3.63 2.76 -14.62
CA GLN A 171 3.92 4.20 -14.61
C GLN A 171 4.18 4.69 -13.19
N ALA A 172 3.35 4.24 -12.22
CA ALA A 172 3.59 4.51 -10.81
C ALA A 172 4.95 3.99 -10.35
N LEU A 173 5.31 2.76 -10.73
CA LEU A 173 6.60 2.18 -10.36
C LEU A 173 7.78 3.02 -10.90
N TYR A 174 7.72 3.47 -12.15
CA TYR A 174 8.79 4.27 -12.76
C TYR A 174 8.88 5.66 -12.15
N ARG A 175 7.74 6.26 -11.80
CA ARG A 175 7.68 7.55 -11.11
C ARG A 175 8.30 7.44 -9.71
N GLU A 176 7.86 6.47 -8.90
CA GLU A 176 8.39 6.24 -7.55
C GLU A 176 9.89 5.89 -7.58
N LEU A 177 10.32 5.06 -8.55
CA LEU A 177 11.73 4.75 -8.74
C LEU A 177 12.57 6.01 -8.94
N TYR A 178 12.11 6.92 -9.79
CA TYR A 178 12.83 8.18 -10.02
C TYR A 178 12.73 9.13 -8.81
N GLU A 179 11.54 9.33 -8.25
CA GLU A 179 11.31 10.26 -7.14
C GLU A 179 12.12 9.85 -5.90
N GLU A 180 12.11 8.57 -5.54
CA GLU A 180 12.75 8.07 -4.31
C GLU A 180 14.24 7.73 -4.49
N SER A 181 14.69 7.34 -5.68
CA SER A 181 16.07 6.87 -5.89
C SER A 181 16.84 7.56 -7.03
N GLY A 182 16.21 8.41 -7.82
CA GLY A 182 16.83 9.05 -9.00
C GLY A 182 17.11 8.09 -10.15
N LEU A 183 16.76 6.82 -10.02
CA LEU A 183 17.05 5.81 -11.02
C LEU A 183 15.96 5.76 -12.10
N THR A 184 16.38 5.33 -13.27
CA THR A 184 15.53 5.16 -14.46
C THR A 184 15.45 3.68 -14.85
N THR A 185 14.48 3.36 -15.71
CA THR A 185 14.32 2.00 -16.27
C THR A 185 15.51 1.53 -17.11
N SER A 186 16.39 2.45 -17.55
CA SER A 186 17.62 2.09 -18.26
C SER A 186 18.71 1.56 -17.32
N GLU A 187 18.57 1.78 -16.01
CA GLU A 187 19.57 1.45 -14.98
C GLU A 187 19.17 0.23 -14.13
N VAL A 188 17.91 -0.20 -14.22
CA VAL A 188 17.35 -1.32 -13.43
C VAL A 188 16.62 -2.29 -14.35
N GLU A 189 16.98 -3.55 -14.31
CA GLU A 189 16.23 -4.63 -14.97
C GLU A 189 15.08 -5.06 -14.05
N ILE A 190 13.83 -4.79 -14.45
CA ILE A 190 12.65 -5.02 -13.62
C ILE A 190 11.89 -6.25 -14.10
N THR A 191 11.53 -7.11 -13.16
CA THR A 191 10.69 -8.29 -13.36
C THR A 191 9.49 -8.27 -12.42
N GLU A 192 8.40 -8.97 -12.81
CA GLU A 192 7.22 -9.06 -11.97
C GLU A 192 7.46 -9.92 -10.73
N GLY A 193 6.95 -9.45 -9.61
CA GLY A 193 6.92 -10.15 -8.34
C GLY A 193 5.52 -10.65 -7.97
N ALA A 194 5.24 -10.69 -6.68
CA ALA A 194 3.96 -11.10 -6.14
C ALA A 194 2.93 -9.97 -6.10
N ARG A 195 1.66 -10.35 -5.99
CA ARG A 195 0.54 -9.48 -5.64
C ARG A 195 -0.07 -9.99 -4.34
N PHE A 196 -0.34 -9.11 -3.41
CA PHE A 196 -1.04 -9.45 -2.17
C PHE A 196 -1.88 -8.28 -1.67
N VAL A 197 -2.80 -8.56 -0.74
CA VAL A 197 -3.59 -7.54 -0.06
C VAL A 197 -3.11 -7.46 1.38
N GLN A 198 -2.80 -6.26 1.85
CA GLN A 198 -2.61 -6.02 3.27
C GLN A 198 -3.82 -5.29 3.85
N GLU A 199 -4.28 -5.75 5.01
CA GLU A 199 -5.40 -5.16 5.74
C GLU A 199 -5.06 -5.13 7.23
N PHE A 200 -4.93 -3.93 7.81
CA PHE A 200 -4.66 -3.76 9.24
C PHE A 200 -5.06 -2.38 9.75
N ALA A 201 -5.39 -2.32 11.04
CA ALA A 201 -5.77 -1.07 11.68
C ALA A 201 -4.57 -0.16 11.94
N VAL A 202 -4.81 1.14 11.85
CA VAL A 202 -3.89 2.22 12.20
C VAL A 202 -4.65 3.26 13.04
N ALA A 203 -3.94 4.20 13.64
CA ALA A 203 -4.54 5.18 14.55
C ALA A 203 -5.68 5.98 13.89
N GLU A 204 -5.51 6.38 12.65
CA GLU A 204 -6.48 7.19 11.89
C GLU A 204 -7.58 6.38 11.21
N GLY A 205 -7.41 5.07 11.05
CA GLY A 205 -8.37 4.24 10.30
C GLY A 205 -7.88 2.84 10.02
N MET A 206 -7.94 2.41 8.76
CA MET A 206 -7.52 1.08 8.33
C MET A 206 -6.77 1.14 7.00
N VAL A 207 -5.61 0.53 6.94
CA VAL A 207 -4.91 0.27 5.68
C VAL A 207 -5.60 -0.91 5.01
N ARG A 208 -6.00 -0.74 3.75
CA ARG A 208 -6.43 -1.80 2.84
C ARG A 208 -5.78 -1.53 1.48
N GLU A 209 -4.87 -2.39 1.09
CA GLU A 209 -4.00 -2.08 -0.04
C GLU A 209 -3.65 -3.34 -0.84
N VAL A 210 -3.90 -3.29 -2.14
CA VAL A 210 -3.35 -4.25 -3.10
C VAL A 210 -1.91 -3.85 -3.37
N VAL A 211 -0.97 -4.65 -2.95
CA VAL A 211 0.47 -4.44 -3.19
C VAL A 211 0.90 -5.21 -4.43
N LEU A 212 1.46 -4.52 -5.40
CA LEU A 212 2.08 -5.10 -6.59
C LEU A 212 3.59 -5.01 -6.41
N SER A 213 4.24 -6.12 -6.09
CA SER A 213 5.70 -6.13 -5.95
C SER A 213 6.39 -6.47 -7.27
N PHE A 214 7.59 -5.92 -7.41
CA PHE A 214 8.50 -6.14 -8.52
C PHE A 214 9.89 -6.40 -7.96
N ASP A 215 10.70 -7.14 -8.70
CA ASP A 215 12.12 -7.30 -8.41
C ASP A 215 12.94 -6.52 -9.45
N GLY A 216 13.96 -5.81 -8.99
CA GLY A 216 14.86 -5.02 -9.82
C GLY A 216 16.31 -5.39 -9.59
N ARG A 217 17.07 -5.58 -10.67
CA ARG A 217 18.52 -5.75 -10.60
C ARG A 217 19.22 -4.50 -11.12
N LEU A 218 20.01 -3.85 -10.28
CA LEU A 218 20.75 -2.66 -10.69
C LEU A 218 21.91 -3.04 -11.62
N LYS A 219 22.13 -2.24 -12.64
CA LYS A 219 23.34 -2.33 -13.47
C LYS A 219 24.58 -1.96 -12.65
N ALA A 220 25.71 -2.52 -13.02
CA ALA A 220 26.97 -2.27 -12.32
C ALA A 220 27.33 -0.77 -12.31
N GLY A 221 27.77 -0.29 -11.14
CA GLY A 221 28.19 1.10 -10.94
C GLY A 221 27.06 2.11 -10.72
N VAL A 222 25.81 1.70 -10.83
CA VAL A 222 24.64 2.57 -10.56
C VAL A 222 24.48 2.75 -9.04
N LYS A 223 24.19 3.99 -8.62
CA LYS A 223 23.95 4.34 -7.22
C LYS A 223 22.68 5.17 -7.09
N PRO A 224 21.79 4.86 -6.15
CA PRO A 224 20.61 5.65 -5.92
C PRO A 224 20.96 7.01 -5.28
N ALA A 225 20.12 8.02 -5.56
CA ALA A 225 20.18 9.33 -4.94
C ALA A 225 18.75 9.88 -4.82
N ASN A 226 18.31 10.11 -3.58
CA ASN A 226 16.97 10.59 -3.30
C ASN A 226 16.70 11.95 -3.99
N GLN A 227 15.55 12.09 -4.65
CA GLN A 227 15.14 13.29 -5.38
C GLN A 227 14.04 14.09 -4.67
N ASP A 228 13.14 13.43 -3.95
CA ASP A 228 11.93 14.03 -3.36
C ASP A 228 12.02 14.31 -1.85
N GLY A 229 13.14 13.97 -1.22
CA GLY A 229 13.35 14.13 0.22
C GLY A 229 12.66 13.05 1.06
N SER A 230 12.21 11.95 0.46
CA SER A 230 11.49 10.88 1.18
C SER A 230 12.41 9.83 1.82
N VAL A 231 13.65 9.73 1.38
CA VAL A 231 14.64 8.74 1.77
C VAL A 231 15.85 9.41 2.45
N SER A 232 16.24 8.93 3.62
CA SER A 232 17.38 9.41 4.40
C SER A 232 18.67 8.64 4.13
N GLU A 233 18.56 7.35 3.75
CA GLU A 233 19.69 6.45 3.60
C GLU A 233 19.37 5.34 2.61
N PHE A 234 20.36 4.90 1.83
CA PHE A 234 20.31 3.65 1.07
C PHE A 234 21.37 2.70 1.61
N LYS A 235 21.00 1.43 1.75
CA LYS A 235 21.92 0.40 2.25
C LYS A 235 21.69 -0.93 1.55
N SER A 236 22.78 -1.56 1.09
CA SER A 236 22.76 -2.96 0.69
C SER A 236 22.78 -3.83 1.94
N MET A 237 21.85 -4.77 2.01
CA MET A 237 21.71 -5.75 3.10
C MET A 237 21.61 -7.15 2.52
N SER A 238 22.35 -8.08 3.07
CA SER A 238 22.14 -9.50 2.81
C SER A 238 20.69 -9.90 3.13
N THR A 239 20.21 -10.99 2.55
CA THR A 239 18.87 -11.50 2.87
C THR A 239 18.72 -11.72 4.39
N GLU A 240 19.75 -12.19 5.07
CA GLU A 240 19.71 -12.42 6.52
C GLU A 240 19.59 -11.13 7.33
N GLU A 241 20.32 -10.08 6.95
CA GLU A 241 20.21 -8.76 7.59
C GLU A 241 18.83 -8.16 7.36
N ALA A 242 18.29 -8.19 6.12
CA ALA A 242 16.97 -7.68 5.80
C ALA A 242 15.87 -8.41 6.60
N LEU A 243 15.94 -9.74 6.72
CA LEU A 243 15.03 -10.52 7.55
C LEU A 243 15.13 -10.17 9.04
N THR A 244 16.33 -9.88 9.53
CA THR A 244 16.54 -9.45 10.91
C THR A 244 15.91 -8.10 11.18
N VAL A 245 16.09 -7.13 10.28
CA VAL A 245 15.43 -5.80 10.33
C VAL A 245 13.90 -5.93 10.31
N ALA A 246 13.37 -6.81 9.45
CA ALA A 246 11.93 -7.08 9.39
C ALA A 246 11.40 -7.70 10.70
N THR A 247 12.13 -8.64 11.29
CA THR A 247 11.77 -9.29 12.58
C THR A 247 11.73 -8.30 13.73
N ASN A 248 12.67 -7.36 13.77
CA ASN A 248 12.74 -6.32 14.80
C ASN A 248 11.62 -5.27 14.70
N GLY A 249 10.85 -5.29 13.60
CA GLY A 249 9.81 -4.30 13.35
C GLY A 249 10.30 -2.98 12.75
N ASP A 250 11.57 -2.93 12.34
CA ASP A 250 12.23 -1.75 11.75
C ASP A 250 12.06 -1.66 10.24
N MET A 251 11.15 -2.46 9.67
CA MET A 251 10.81 -2.46 8.24
C MET A 251 9.32 -2.24 8.03
N MET A 252 8.96 -1.62 6.90
CA MET A 252 7.57 -1.51 6.46
C MET A 252 7.01 -2.90 6.15
N TYR A 253 5.78 -3.17 6.55
CA TYR A 253 5.17 -4.51 6.38
C TYR A 253 5.12 -4.97 4.92
N ALA A 254 4.70 -4.07 4.01
CA ALA A 254 4.65 -4.39 2.59
C ALA A 254 6.03 -4.77 2.04
N ALA A 255 7.08 -4.05 2.42
CA ALA A 255 8.46 -4.37 2.06
C ALA A 255 8.89 -5.73 2.64
N ALA A 256 8.61 -5.98 3.92
CA ALA A 256 8.97 -7.24 4.58
C ALA A 256 8.34 -8.46 3.89
N ILE A 257 7.03 -8.40 3.56
CA ILE A 257 6.35 -9.46 2.81
C ILE A 257 6.95 -9.62 1.41
N SER A 258 7.17 -8.52 0.70
CA SER A 258 7.74 -8.53 -0.65
C SER A 258 9.15 -9.12 -0.67
N ILE A 259 9.99 -8.81 0.33
CA ILE A 259 11.34 -9.33 0.48
C ILE A 259 11.33 -10.83 0.78
N CYS A 260 10.47 -11.29 1.70
CA CYS A 260 10.33 -12.72 1.99
C CYS A 260 9.95 -13.51 0.73
N GLU A 261 8.97 -12.99 -0.02
CA GLU A 261 8.50 -13.63 -1.24
C GLU A 261 9.59 -13.64 -2.33
N SER A 262 10.28 -12.52 -2.51
CA SER A 262 11.39 -12.38 -3.46
C SER A 262 12.56 -13.31 -3.12
N ALA A 263 12.94 -13.40 -1.84
CA ALA A 263 13.98 -14.32 -1.36
C ALA A 263 13.62 -15.79 -1.63
N MET A 264 12.37 -16.18 -1.46
CA MET A 264 11.89 -17.53 -1.80
C MET A 264 12.01 -17.82 -3.30
N ARG A 265 11.59 -16.87 -4.15
CA ARG A 265 11.71 -17.00 -5.62
C ARG A 265 13.17 -17.16 -6.08
N GLN A 266 14.12 -16.45 -5.46
CA GLN A 266 15.55 -16.63 -5.76
C GLN A 266 16.05 -18.05 -5.49
N CYS A 267 15.42 -18.76 -4.56
CA CYS A 267 15.71 -20.17 -4.27
C CYS A 267 14.91 -21.15 -5.17
N GLY A 268 14.19 -20.66 -6.17
CA GLY A 268 13.30 -21.45 -7.02
C GLY A 268 12.04 -21.94 -6.30
N GLN A 269 11.70 -21.36 -5.16
CA GLN A 269 10.53 -21.68 -4.35
C GLN A 269 9.51 -20.54 -4.38
N ARG A 270 8.29 -20.79 -3.91
CA ARG A 270 7.21 -19.81 -3.76
C ARG A 270 6.52 -19.99 -2.43
N ILE A 271 5.96 -18.89 -1.90
CA ILE A 271 5.09 -18.95 -0.74
C ILE A 271 3.67 -19.25 -1.24
N GLU A 272 3.19 -20.47 -1.01
CA GLU A 272 1.87 -20.92 -1.45
C GLU A 272 0.78 -20.51 -0.45
N GLU A 273 0.20 -19.32 -0.66
CA GLU A 273 -0.84 -18.76 0.20
C GLU A 273 -1.98 -18.14 -0.64
N LYS A 274 -3.23 -18.32 -0.22
CA LYS A 274 -4.40 -17.85 -0.98
C LYS A 274 -4.50 -16.34 -1.14
N TRP A 275 -3.95 -15.57 -0.22
CA TRP A 275 -3.96 -14.11 -0.25
C TRP A 275 -2.75 -13.52 -1.01
N LEU A 276 -1.78 -14.36 -1.35
CA LEU A 276 -0.57 -14.01 -2.08
C LEU A 276 -0.67 -14.56 -3.51
N HIS A 277 -0.81 -13.68 -4.49
CA HIS A 277 -0.97 -14.04 -5.90
C HIS A 277 0.26 -13.57 -6.69
N TYR A 278 0.62 -14.35 -7.70
CA TYR A 278 1.65 -13.97 -8.68
C TYR A 278 0.97 -13.40 -9.92
N ARG A 279 1.46 -12.26 -10.43
CA ARG A 279 0.80 -11.56 -11.55
C ARG A 279 0.59 -12.45 -12.78
N GLY A 280 1.56 -13.29 -13.12
CA GLY A 280 1.44 -14.24 -14.25
C GLY A 280 0.38 -15.34 -14.06
N GLN A 281 -0.21 -15.48 -12.89
CA GLN A 281 -1.28 -16.44 -12.60
C GLN A 281 -2.67 -15.83 -12.72
N LEU A 282 -2.75 -14.51 -12.73
CA LEU A 282 -3.98 -13.77 -12.89
C LEU A 282 -3.95 -13.14 -14.27
N ASN A 283 -4.72 -13.70 -15.22
CA ASN A 283 -4.95 -13.07 -16.52
C ASN A 283 -5.59 -11.69 -16.28
N ILE A 284 -4.77 -10.66 -16.15
CA ILE A 284 -5.18 -9.26 -15.98
C ILE A 284 -4.73 -8.50 -17.21
#